data_f4798e70f49d7cdfabb9f6d2b4bd8c27
#
_entry.id   f4798e70f49d7cdfabb9f6d2b4bd8c27
#
_cell.length_a   1.000
_cell.length_b   1.000
_cell.length_c   1.000
_cell.angle_alpha   90.00
_cell.angle_beta   90.00
_cell.angle_gamma   90.00
#
_symmetry.space_group_name_H-M   'P 1'
#
loop_
_entity.id
_entity.type
_entity.pdbx_description
1 polymer ?
#
loop_
_entity_poly.entity_id
_entity_poly.type
_entity_poly.pdbx_seq_one_letter_code
_entity_poly.pdbx_strand_id
1 'polypeptide(L)'
;MVTPEPAWAPAPLPANLPGAVEVAPGVHWIGAMDPTLRTFDIILRTANGTSYNAYLVRGDEGVAVVDTVKLEFAAEFFRRLESVADYAEIRVIVLNHLEPDHSGALPELMRRAPQARLYISTRATAMLKALLKPKATDRPLEYQTVGTGDEVSLGNRTLRFLHTPFLHWPDTQCTYLVEEGVLFSGDIFGCHYCDSRLFNDRVGDFRFSFDYYYAHIMRPFKAHVITALKLIEPLRLNLIAPTHGPILRDRPRRYVTHYRELSTSSLAERIGNEELSLCIFYMSAYGSTARMAEAVQAGAEAEPGVRVSLYDLAGGETTPFVDLIEEADAIVFGSPTINGDAVKPVWDLLSSLAVVNLQGKLGAAFGSFGWSGEAVRMIEDRMRGLKMRVPVAGLRIKLIPTDEELDACRDFGHGLALALRGEGVERVIEMADL
;
A
#
# COMPACT_ATOMS: atom_id res chain seq x y z
N MET A 1 -30.34 17.86 30.18
CA MET A 1 -30.21 17.57 28.74
C MET A 1 -29.56 16.20 28.63
N VAL A 2 -30.34 15.20 28.21
CA VAL A 2 -29.88 13.84 28.03
C VAL A 2 -28.96 13.87 26.80
N THR A 3 -27.67 13.56 26.99
CA THR A 3 -26.76 13.33 25.87
C THR A 3 -27.34 12.18 25.03
N PRO A 4 -27.46 12.31 23.70
CA PRO A 4 -27.93 11.20 22.89
C PRO A 4 -26.96 10.02 23.08
N GLU A 5 -27.51 8.86 23.39
CA GLU A 5 -26.74 7.60 23.36
C GLU A 5 -26.03 7.49 22.01
N PRO A 6 -24.78 7.04 21.97
CA PRO A 6 -24.07 6.84 20.72
C PRO A 6 -24.87 5.88 19.84
N ALA A 7 -24.97 6.20 18.55
CA ALA A 7 -25.79 5.53 17.56
C ALA A 7 -25.38 4.06 17.22
N TRP A 8 -24.64 3.40 18.10
CA TRP A 8 -24.14 2.02 17.95
C TRP A 8 -24.78 1.03 18.93
N ALA A 9 -26.10 1.13 19.17
CA ALA A 9 -26.79 0.02 19.84
C ALA A 9 -26.60 -1.27 19.01
N PRO A 10 -26.06 -2.36 19.61
CA PRO A 10 -25.62 -3.52 18.84
C PRO A 10 -26.79 -4.20 18.14
N ALA A 11 -26.78 -4.16 16.81
CA ALA A 11 -27.59 -5.10 16.04
C ALA A 11 -27.14 -6.53 16.39
N PRO A 12 -28.05 -7.51 16.48
CA PRO A 12 -27.65 -8.90 16.71
C PRO A 12 -26.72 -9.34 15.60
N LEU A 13 -25.60 -10.04 15.97
CA LEU A 13 -24.73 -10.67 14.98
C LEU A 13 -25.58 -11.53 14.04
N PRO A 14 -25.35 -11.49 12.72
CA PRO A 14 -25.91 -12.49 11.82
C PRO A 14 -25.62 -13.89 12.37
N ALA A 15 -26.60 -14.76 12.35
CA ALA A 15 -26.55 -16.09 12.99
C ALA A 15 -25.38 -16.99 12.55
N ASN A 16 -24.66 -16.60 11.48
CA ASN A 16 -23.58 -17.37 10.86
C ASN A 16 -22.17 -16.84 11.18
N LEU A 17 -22.02 -15.78 11.99
CA LEU A 17 -20.70 -15.29 12.34
C LEU A 17 -20.20 -15.97 13.62
N PRO A 18 -18.90 -16.37 13.70
CA PRO A 18 -18.34 -17.01 14.87
C PRO A 18 -18.33 -16.04 16.08
N GLY A 19 -18.43 -16.59 17.29
CA GLY A 19 -18.06 -15.90 18.52
C GLY A 19 -16.57 -15.62 18.57
N ALA A 20 -16.01 -15.34 19.77
CA ALA A 20 -14.56 -15.37 19.98
C ALA A 20 -14.05 -16.79 19.69
N VAL A 21 -12.93 -16.91 18.98
CA VAL A 21 -12.37 -18.21 18.57
C VAL A 21 -10.94 -18.31 19.09
N GLU A 22 -10.64 -19.36 19.87
CA GLU A 22 -9.26 -19.65 20.25
C GLU A 22 -8.47 -20.13 19.03
N VAL A 23 -7.40 -19.38 18.70
CA VAL A 23 -6.59 -19.60 17.49
C VAL A 23 -5.22 -20.22 17.81
N ALA A 24 -4.76 -20.05 19.04
CA ALA A 24 -3.62 -20.71 19.66
C ALA A 24 -3.87 -20.78 21.18
N PRO A 25 -3.14 -21.58 21.97
CA PRO A 25 -3.35 -21.68 23.40
C PRO A 25 -3.38 -20.31 24.11
N GLY A 26 -4.55 -19.93 24.65
CA GLY A 26 -4.79 -18.64 25.31
C GLY A 26 -4.76 -17.42 24.37
N VAL A 27 -4.81 -17.61 23.07
CA VAL A 27 -4.93 -16.55 22.05
C VAL A 27 -6.28 -16.66 21.37
N HIS A 28 -7.09 -15.62 21.45
CA HIS A 28 -8.43 -15.59 20.86
C HIS A 28 -8.54 -14.55 19.77
N TRP A 29 -9.11 -14.93 18.63
CA TRP A 29 -9.59 -13.96 17.65
C TRP A 29 -10.87 -13.31 18.19
N ILE A 30 -10.88 -11.98 18.21
CA ILE A 30 -12.00 -11.15 18.67
C ILE A 30 -12.40 -10.09 17.66
N GLY A 31 -11.93 -10.21 16.43
CA GLY A 31 -12.15 -9.27 15.33
C GLY A 31 -13.59 -9.20 14.81
N ALA A 32 -13.77 -8.67 13.62
CA ALA A 32 -15.06 -8.55 12.93
C ALA A 32 -14.95 -8.98 11.48
N MET A 33 -16.11 -9.22 10.84
CA MET A 33 -16.22 -9.66 9.46
C MET A 33 -17.10 -8.73 8.66
N ASP A 34 -16.65 -8.37 7.46
CA ASP A 34 -17.43 -7.64 6.47
C ASP A 34 -17.49 -8.43 5.15
N PRO A 35 -18.42 -9.38 5.00
CA PRO A 35 -18.58 -10.14 3.77
C PRO A 35 -19.18 -9.31 2.63
N THR A 36 -19.69 -8.13 2.92
CA THR A 36 -20.38 -7.26 1.96
C THR A 36 -19.51 -6.19 1.35
N LEU A 37 -18.31 -5.99 1.87
CA LEU A 37 -17.38 -5.00 1.33
C LEU A 37 -17.04 -5.32 -0.13
N ARG A 38 -17.18 -4.34 -1.02
CA ARG A 38 -16.87 -4.47 -2.45
C ARG A 38 -15.77 -3.53 -2.90
N THR A 39 -15.47 -2.53 -2.10
CA THR A 39 -14.36 -1.60 -2.36
C THR A 39 -13.75 -1.20 -1.02
N PHE A 40 -12.47 -1.47 -0.84
CA PHE A 40 -11.68 -1.01 0.31
C PHE A 40 -10.99 0.30 -0.08
N ASP A 41 -10.96 1.28 0.82
CA ASP A 41 -10.38 2.62 0.62
C ASP A 41 -10.77 3.31 -0.70
N ILE A 42 -11.95 2.99 -1.21
CA ILE A 42 -12.51 3.53 -2.47
C ILE A 42 -11.76 3.09 -3.73
N ILE A 43 -10.56 2.53 -3.61
CA ILE A 43 -9.67 2.19 -4.73
C ILE A 43 -9.47 0.68 -4.95
N LEU A 44 -9.54 -0.13 -3.91
CA LEU A 44 -9.31 -1.58 -4.01
C LEU A 44 -10.61 -2.35 -4.14
N ARG A 45 -10.80 -3.07 -5.22
CA ARG A 45 -11.97 -3.95 -5.38
C ARG A 45 -11.81 -5.20 -4.52
N THR A 46 -12.82 -5.50 -3.71
CA THR A 46 -12.84 -6.65 -2.80
C THR A 46 -13.97 -7.61 -3.20
N ALA A 47 -13.68 -8.57 -4.06
CA ALA A 47 -14.69 -9.52 -4.54
C ALA A 47 -15.26 -10.38 -3.40
N ASN A 48 -14.46 -10.70 -2.39
CA ASN A 48 -14.75 -11.65 -1.31
C ASN A 48 -14.91 -10.98 0.07
N GLY A 49 -15.20 -9.67 0.13
CA GLY A 49 -15.29 -8.96 1.40
C GLY A 49 -13.94 -8.84 2.12
N THR A 50 -13.97 -8.55 3.42
CA THR A 50 -12.79 -8.50 4.29
C THR A 50 -13.12 -8.96 5.71
N SER A 51 -12.09 -9.16 6.52
CA SER A 51 -12.18 -9.20 7.98
C SER A 51 -11.32 -8.10 8.58
N TYR A 52 -11.70 -7.64 9.77
CA TYR A 52 -10.90 -6.79 10.63
C TYR A 52 -10.49 -7.62 11.83
N ASN A 53 -9.31 -8.23 11.76
CA ASN A 53 -8.87 -9.16 12.78
C ASN A 53 -8.24 -8.40 13.95
N ALA A 54 -8.68 -8.74 15.15
CA ALA A 54 -8.12 -8.30 16.40
C ALA A 54 -7.97 -9.52 17.31
N TYR A 55 -7.03 -9.47 18.25
CA TYR A 55 -6.68 -10.63 19.04
C TYR A 55 -6.60 -10.31 20.52
N LEU A 56 -6.89 -11.30 21.34
CA LEU A 56 -6.70 -11.28 22.77
C LEU A 56 -5.65 -12.33 23.14
N VAL A 57 -4.67 -11.95 23.97
CA VAL A 57 -3.66 -12.84 24.52
C VAL A 57 -3.82 -12.88 26.04
N ARG A 58 -4.04 -14.06 26.62
CA ARG A 58 -4.19 -14.26 28.05
C ARG A 58 -2.89 -14.78 28.64
N GLY A 59 -2.32 -14.07 29.62
CA GLY A 59 -1.23 -14.52 30.46
C GLY A 59 -1.67 -14.62 31.91
N ASP A 60 -0.77 -15.06 32.82
CA ASP A 60 -1.04 -15.24 34.26
C ASP A 60 -1.20 -13.89 34.98
N GLU A 61 -0.58 -12.81 34.47
CA GLU A 61 -0.61 -11.48 35.11
C GLU A 61 -1.57 -10.52 34.42
N GLY A 62 -2.35 -10.99 33.43
CA GLY A 62 -3.36 -10.21 32.76
C GLY A 62 -3.51 -10.52 31.29
N VAL A 63 -4.25 -9.66 30.63
CA VAL A 63 -4.67 -9.83 29.22
C VAL A 63 -4.11 -8.70 28.37
N ALA A 64 -3.65 -9.04 27.18
CA ALA A 64 -3.36 -8.08 26.12
C ALA A 64 -4.41 -8.14 25.03
N VAL A 65 -4.76 -6.97 24.47
CA VAL A 65 -5.53 -6.82 23.24
C VAL A 65 -4.59 -6.32 22.16
N VAL A 66 -4.53 -7.01 21.02
CA VAL A 66 -3.69 -6.66 19.87
C VAL A 66 -4.59 -6.26 18.71
N ASP A 67 -4.47 -5.01 18.31
CA ASP A 67 -5.30 -4.30 17.35
C ASP A 67 -6.78 -4.22 17.77
N THR A 68 -7.54 -3.39 17.08
CA THR A 68 -8.99 -3.29 17.20
C THR A 68 -9.62 -3.42 15.81
N VAL A 69 -10.80 -2.87 15.62
CA VAL A 69 -11.54 -2.96 14.37
C VAL A 69 -12.01 -1.58 13.91
N LYS A 70 -12.46 -1.48 12.68
CA LYS A 70 -13.16 -0.31 12.15
C LYS A 70 -14.36 0.03 13.05
N LEU A 71 -14.61 1.31 13.27
CA LEU A 71 -15.63 1.79 14.23
C LEU A 71 -17.02 1.19 13.99
N GLU A 72 -17.41 1.00 12.75
CA GLU A 72 -18.70 0.39 12.37
C GLU A 72 -18.90 -1.02 12.95
N PHE A 73 -17.81 -1.74 13.21
CA PHE A 73 -17.79 -3.11 13.73
C PHE A 73 -17.44 -3.18 15.22
N ALA A 74 -17.32 -2.04 15.91
CA ALA A 74 -16.95 -1.99 17.32
C ALA A 74 -17.88 -2.82 18.21
N ALA A 75 -19.19 -2.85 17.93
CA ALA A 75 -20.15 -3.64 18.69
C ALA A 75 -19.88 -5.14 18.62
N GLU A 76 -19.45 -5.66 17.46
CA GLU A 76 -19.07 -7.06 17.30
C GLU A 76 -17.79 -7.37 18.06
N PHE A 77 -16.79 -6.51 17.94
CA PHE A 77 -15.52 -6.60 18.64
C PHE A 77 -15.73 -6.67 20.15
N PHE A 78 -16.45 -5.71 20.75
CA PHE A 78 -16.69 -5.68 22.18
C PHE A 78 -17.46 -6.89 22.68
N ARG A 79 -18.46 -7.36 21.94
CA ARG A 79 -19.22 -8.57 22.32
C ARG A 79 -18.32 -9.81 22.36
N ARG A 80 -17.39 -9.96 21.41
CA ARG A 80 -16.44 -11.06 21.42
C ARG A 80 -15.42 -10.91 22.54
N LEU A 81 -14.90 -9.72 22.76
CA LEU A 81 -13.98 -9.43 23.86
C LEU A 81 -14.61 -9.77 25.20
N GLU A 82 -15.84 -9.29 25.47
CA GLU A 82 -16.60 -9.52 26.71
C GLU A 82 -16.93 -11.00 26.96
N SER A 83 -16.97 -11.82 25.90
CA SER A 83 -17.18 -13.26 26.05
C SER A 83 -15.97 -14.03 26.54
N VAL A 84 -14.78 -13.44 26.52
CA VAL A 84 -13.50 -14.11 26.84
C VAL A 84 -12.66 -13.38 27.88
N ALA A 85 -12.95 -12.13 28.22
CA ALA A 85 -12.24 -11.39 29.26
C ALA A 85 -13.08 -10.27 29.88
N ASP A 86 -12.81 -9.94 31.13
CA ASP A 86 -13.29 -8.73 31.79
C ASP A 86 -12.36 -7.55 31.45
N TYR A 87 -12.91 -6.36 31.31
CA TYR A 87 -12.10 -5.15 31.08
C TYR A 87 -11.04 -4.88 32.14
N ALA A 88 -11.33 -5.27 33.40
CA ALA A 88 -10.40 -5.14 34.54
C ALA A 88 -9.14 -6.01 34.38
N GLU A 89 -9.20 -7.09 33.60
CA GLU A 89 -8.06 -7.97 33.31
C GLU A 89 -7.11 -7.40 32.27
N ILE A 90 -7.58 -6.46 31.44
CA ILE A 90 -6.79 -5.91 30.32
C ILE A 90 -5.71 -5.00 30.89
N ARG A 91 -4.44 -5.39 30.73
CA ARG A 91 -3.25 -4.66 31.17
C ARG A 91 -2.54 -3.99 30.02
N VAL A 92 -2.65 -4.57 28.83
CA VAL A 92 -1.89 -4.20 27.65
C VAL A 92 -2.85 -4.02 26.47
N ILE A 93 -2.72 -2.93 25.76
CA ILE A 93 -3.31 -2.73 24.43
C ILE A 93 -2.15 -2.47 23.49
N VAL A 94 -2.08 -3.19 22.39
CA VAL A 94 -1.08 -2.99 21.34
C VAL A 94 -1.80 -2.56 20.08
N LEU A 95 -1.32 -1.52 19.41
CA LEU A 95 -1.68 -1.25 18.04
C LEU A 95 -0.47 -1.46 17.14
N ASN A 96 -0.58 -2.42 16.22
CA ASN A 96 0.41 -2.64 15.19
C ASN A 96 0.33 -1.56 14.10
N HIS A 97 -0.86 -0.97 13.92
CA HIS A 97 -1.14 0.05 12.95
C HIS A 97 -2.28 0.98 13.41
N LEU A 98 -2.19 2.27 13.07
CA LEU A 98 -3.16 3.28 13.49
C LEU A 98 -4.19 3.65 12.42
N GLU A 99 -4.23 2.96 11.29
CA GLU A 99 -5.29 3.15 10.30
C GLU A 99 -6.68 2.95 10.94
N PRO A 100 -7.70 3.73 10.55
CA PRO A 100 -9.00 3.71 11.23
C PRO A 100 -9.70 2.36 11.28
N ASP A 101 -9.37 1.45 10.38
CA ASP A 101 -9.93 0.10 10.35
C ASP A 101 -9.31 -0.87 11.38
N HIS A 102 -8.14 -0.51 11.95
CA HIS A 102 -7.50 -1.21 13.07
C HIS A 102 -7.60 -0.47 14.40
N SER A 103 -7.88 0.83 14.33
CA SER A 103 -7.86 1.71 15.52
C SER A 103 -9.23 2.31 15.87
N GLY A 104 -10.26 2.05 15.05
CA GLY A 104 -11.57 2.68 15.21
C GLY A 104 -12.25 2.42 16.56
N ALA A 105 -12.08 1.25 17.16
CA ALA A 105 -12.64 0.92 18.46
C ALA A 105 -11.72 1.30 19.64
N LEU A 106 -10.49 1.77 19.40
CA LEU A 106 -9.52 2.10 20.44
C LEU A 106 -10.03 3.12 21.48
N PRO A 107 -10.66 4.26 21.11
CA PRO A 107 -11.09 5.25 22.10
C PRO A 107 -12.07 4.66 23.13
N GLU A 108 -12.99 3.84 22.67
CA GLU A 108 -13.96 3.17 23.54
C GLU A 108 -13.30 2.05 24.36
N LEU A 109 -12.37 1.29 23.82
CA LEU A 109 -11.61 0.28 24.55
C LEU A 109 -10.83 0.91 25.70
N MET A 110 -10.14 2.02 25.47
CA MET A 110 -9.39 2.76 26.48
C MET A 110 -10.32 3.32 27.58
N ARG A 111 -11.53 3.72 27.21
CA ARG A 111 -12.54 4.18 28.18
C ARG A 111 -13.03 3.05 29.09
N ARG A 112 -13.20 1.83 28.54
CA ARG A 112 -13.65 0.64 29.28
C ARG A 112 -12.55 -0.01 30.11
N ALA A 113 -11.30 0.06 29.65
CA ALA A 113 -10.12 -0.48 30.30
C ALA A 113 -9.12 0.64 30.69
N PRO A 114 -9.48 1.58 31.57
CA PRO A 114 -8.66 2.77 31.86
C PRO A 114 -7.33 2.48 32.56
N GLN A 115 -7.13 1.28 33.10
CA GLN A 115 -5.88 0.80 33.70
C GLN A 115 -4.92 0.22 32.65
N ALA A 116 -5.40 -0.08 31.45
CA ALA A 116 -4.58 -0.67 30.40
C ALA A 116 -3.57 0.35 29.84
N ARG A 117 -2.34 -0.09 29.60
CA ARG A 117 -1.30 0.71 28.94
C ARG A 117 -1.30 0.42 27.45
N LEU A 118 -1.30 1.48 26.65
CA LEU A 118 -1.23 1.38 25.20
C LEU A 118 0.24 1.34 24.74
N TYR A 119 0.57 0.39 23.86
CA TYR A 119 1.88 0.22 23.23
C TYR A 119 1.78 0.45 21.73
N ILE A 120 2.60 1.36 21.22
CA ILE A 120 2.63 1.77 19.81
C ILE A 120 4.07 1.99 19.34
N SER A 121 4.31 2.01 18.05
CA SER A 121 5.61 2.43 17.52
C SER A 121 5.88 3.92 17.79
N THR A 122 7.14 4.32 17.85
CA THR A 122 7.52 5.73 18.03
C THR A 122 6.88 6.63 16.95
N ARG A 123 6.79 6.16 15.71
CA ARG A 123 6.19 6.92 14.60
C ARG A 123 4.68 7.08 14.70
N ALA A 124 4.00 6.20 15.41
CA ALA A 124 2.56 6.29 15.67
C ALA A 124 2.16 7.48 16.55
N THR A 125 3.08 8.08 17.31
CA THR A 125 2.78 9.10 18.33
C THR A 125 2.02 10.31 17.76
N ALA A 126 2.44 10.85 16.65
CA ALA A 126 1.78 12.01 16.02
C ALA A 126 0.39 11.65 15.47
N MET A 127 0.26 10.46 14.93
CA MET A 127 -0.99 9.93 14.39
C MET A 127 -1.99 9.65 15.51
N LEU A 128 -1.54 9.05 16.62
CA LEU A 128 -2.37 8.78 17.79
C LEU A 128 -2.97 10.07 18.36
N LYS A 129 -2.17 11.12 18.48
CA LYS A 129 -2.64 12.45 18.93
C LYS A 129 -3.70 13.03 17.98
N ALA A 130 -3.56 12.82 16.67
CA ALA A 130 -4.52 13.26 15.67
C ALA A 130 -5.82 12.41 15.72
N LEU A 131 -5.71 11.09 15.92
CA LEU A 131 -6.83 10.16 16.03
C LEU A 131 -7.70 10.47 17.25
N LEU A 132 -7.07 10.67 18.40
CA LEU A 132 -7.77 10.83 19.67
C LEU A 132 -8.23 12.26 19.96
N LYS A 133 -7.99 13.24 19.11
CA LYS A 133 -8.36 14.67 19.28
C LYS A 133 -9.14 15.01 20.57
N PRO A 134 -9.06 16.18 21.19
CA PRO A 134 -9.47 16.47 22.60
C PRO A 134 -10.90 16.08 23.01
N LYS A 135 -11.70 15.50 22.13
CA LYS A 135 -13.07 15.04 22.45
C LYS A 135 -13.16 13.67 23.09
N ALA A 136 -12.06 12.94 23.20
CA ALA A 136 -12.13 11.50 23.51
C ALA A 136 -11.85 11.15 24.98
N THR A 137 -11.04 11.93 25.71
CA THR A 137 -10.76 11.60 27.14
C THR A 137 -10.43 12.85 27.95
N ASP A 138 -11.07 13.00 29.11
CA ASP A 138 -10.75 14.02 30.12
C ASP A 138 -9.45 13.69 30.90
N ARG A 139 -8.70 12.66 30.48
CA ARG A 139 -7.46 12.21 31.10
C ARG A 139 -6.29 12.26 30.15
N PRO A 140 -5.06 12.50 30.63
CA PRO A 140 -3.86 12.36 29.83
C PRO A 140 -3.78 10.95 29.23
N LEU A 141 -3.46 10.85 27.93
CA LEU A 141 -3.29 9.61 27.26
C LEU A 141 -2.00 8.92 27.73
N GLU A 142 -2.14 7.79 28.43
CA GLU A 142 -1.00 6.97 28.82
C GLU A 142 -0.66 5.96 27.71
N TYR A 143 0.47 6.15 27.07
CA TYR A 143 1.01 5.23 26.09
C TYR A 143 2.52 5.08 26.25
N GLN A 144 3.04 3.96 25.77
CA GLN A 144 4.46 3.69 25.68
C GLN A 144 4.85 3.43 24.24
N THR A 145 5.93 4.07 23.80
CA THR A 145 6.52 3.77 22.50
C THR A 145 7.48 2.61 22.62
N VAL A 146 7.47 1.74 21.59
CA VAL A 146 8.30 0.54 21.52
C VAL A 146 9.04 0.46 20.17
N GLY A 147 10.15 -0.25 20.15
CA GLY A 147 10.97 -0.53 19.00
C GLY A 147 11.27 -2.02 18.85
N THR A 148 12.06 -2.39 17.84
CA THR A 148 12.45 -3.78 17.63
C THR A 148 13.25 -4.33 18.82
N GLY A 149 12.77 -5.45 19.37
CA GLY A 149 13.40 -6.15 20.48
C GLY A 149 12.84 -5.76 21.86
N ASP A 150 12.04 -4.69 21.97
CA ASP A 150 11.34 -4.38 23.21
C ASP A 150 10.32 -5.46 23.53
N GLU A 151 10.10 -5.71 24.81
CA GLU A 151 9.22 -6.77 25.30
C GLU A 151 8.27 -6.27 26.39
N VAL A 152 7.09 -6.90 26.43
CA VAL A 152 6.11 -6.73 27.51
C VAL A 152 5.71 -8.10 28.03
N SER A 153 5.84 -8.29 29.34
CA SER A 153 5.44 -9.52 30.01
C SER A 153 3.96 -9.50 30.39
N LEU A 154 3.32 -10.64 30.26
CA LEU A 154 2.01 -10.98 30.81
C LEU A 154 2.11 -12.13 31.84
N GLY A 155 3.26 -12.25 32.52
CA GLY A 155 3.61 -13.35 33.39
C GLY A 155 4.26 -14.50 32.61
N ASN A 156 3.51 -15.54 32.34
CA ASN A 156 3.99 -16.71 31.56
C ASN A 156 4.04 -16.49 30.04
N ARG A 157 3.81 -15.29 29.54
CA ARG A 157 3.81 -14.91 28.12
C ARG A 157 4.49 -13.59 27.88
N THR A 158 5.21 -13.51 26.77
CA THR A 158 6.02 -12.36 26.38
C THR A 158 5.62 -11.87 24.99
N LEU A 159 5.22 -10.61 24.89
CA LEU A 159 5.00 -9.91 23.62
C LEU A 159 6.27 -9.16 23.25
N ARG A 160 6.90 -9.51 22.12
CA ARG A 160 8.06 -8.84 21.56
C ARG A 160 7.66 -8.01 20.34
N PHE A 161 8.17 -6.79 20.26
CA PHE A 161 7.85 -5.89 19.15
C PHE A 161 8.90 -5.94 18.04
N LEU A 162 8.42 -5.86 16.81
CA LEU A 162 9.23 -5.79 15.59
C LEU A 162 8.80 -4.57 14.80
N HIS A 163 9.64 -3.56 14.70
CA HIS A 163 9.33 -2.35 13.97
C HIS A 163 9.45 -2.60 12.47
N THR A 164 8.34 -2.49 11.74
CA THR A 164 8.21 -2.78 10.31
C THR A 164 7.61 -1.59 9.56
N PRO A 165 8.26 -0.41 9.60
CA PRO A 165 7.69 0.84 9.09
C PRO A 165 7.47 0.79 7.59
N PHE A 166 6.44 1.54 7.12
CA PHE A 166 6.02 1.60 5.72
C PHE A 166 5.46 0.27 5.16
N LEU A 167 4.84 -0.54 6.03
CA LEU A 167 4.11 -1.72 5.61
C LEU A 167 2.65 -1.71 6.13
N HIS A 168 1.74 -0.78 5.61
CA HIS A 168 2.12 0.12 4.49
C HIS A 168 2.27 1.60 4.92
N TRP A 169 1.99 1.95 6.16
CA TRP A 169 2.17 3.30 6.73
C TRP A 169 3.46 3.39 7.57
N PRO A 170 3.92 4.62 7.89
CA PRO A 170 5.17 4.79 8.63
C PRO A 170 5.15 4.26 10.06
N ASP A 171 3.97 4.10 10.66
CA ASP A 171 3.78 3.69 12.06
C ASP A 171 3.75 2.18 12.28
N THR A 172 3.72 1.36 11.23
CA THR A 172 3.50 -0.08 11.31
C THR A 172 4.60 -0.82 12.09
N GLN A 173 4.16 -1.80 12.86
CA GLN A 173 4.97 -2.77 13.58
C GLN A 173 4.28 -4.15 13.60
N CYS A 174 5.00 -5.20 13.90
CA CYS A 174 4.45 -6.50 14.25
C CYS A 174 4.65 -6.76 15.75
N THR A 175 3.78 -7.58 16.32
CA THR A 175 3.90 -8.09 17.70
C THR A 175 4.06 -9.61 17.64
N TYR A 176 5.05 -10.13 18.34
CA TYR A 176 5.36 -11.55 18.36
C TYR A 176 5.17 -12.14 19.77
N LEU A 177 4.31 -13.13 19.90
CA LEU A 177 4.14 -13.92 21.11
C LEU A 177 5.16 -15.05 21.14
N VAL A 178 6.13 -14.94 22.03
CA VAL A 178 7.36 -15.74 22.02
C VAL A 178 7.08 -17.21 22.28
N GLU A 179 6.28 -17.52 23.30
CA GLU A 179 6.06 -18.88 23.81
C GLU A 179 5.25 -19.73 22.82
N GLU A 180 4.23 -19.19 22.19
CA GLU A 180 3.39 -19.89 21.21
C GLU A 180 3.91 -19.78 19.79
N GLY A 181 4.84 -18.86 19.50
CA GLY A 181 5.33 -18.62 18.14
C GLY A 181 4.26 -18.02 17.22
N VAL A 182 3.47 -17.08 17.75
CA VAL A 182 2.42 -16.38 17.01
C VAL A 182 2.90 -15.00 16.60
N LEU A 183 2.82 -14.69 15.33
CA LEU A 183 3.14 -13.37 14.78
C LEU A 183 1.83 -12.62 14.47
N PHE A 184 1.52 -11.60 15.24
CA PHE A 184 0.50 -10.60 14.91
C PHE A 184 1.14 -9.61 13.93
N SER A 185 0.88 -9.81 12.66
CA SER A 185 1.69 -9.21 11.60
C SER A 185 1.17 -7.85 11.10
N GLY A 186 0.07 -7.34 11.67
CA GLY A 186 -0.61 -6.19 11.06
C GLY A 186 -1.05 -6.55 9.64
N ASP A 187 -0.88 -5.64 8.71
CA ASP A 187 -1.27 -5.82 7.32
C ASP A 187 -0.35 -6.74 6.52
N ILE A 188 0.87 -6.98 7.01
CA ILE A 188 1.78 -7.91 6.35
C ILE A 188 1.15 -9.31 6.35
N PHE A 189 1.16 -9.99 5.21
CA PHE A 189 0.53 -11.29 4.98
C PHE A 189 -1.01 -11.28 5.06
N GLY A 190 -1.64 -10.09 5.11
CA GLY A 190 -3.08 -9.94 5.06
C GLY A 190 -3.64 -10.04 3.63
N CYS A 191 -4.96 -10.15 3.53
CA CYS A 191 -5.70 -10.02 2.29
C CYS A 191 -7.18 -9.72 2.53
N HIS A 192 -7.85 -9.11 1.54
CA HIS A 192 -9.29 -8.90 1.59
C HIS A 192 -10.02 -10.17 1.15
N TYR A 193 -10.27 -11.03 2.12
CA TYR A 193 -10.98 -12.29 1.95
C TYR A 193 -11.73 -12.62 3.25
N CYS A 194 -13.06 -12.64 3.18
CA CYS A 194 -13.92 -12.89 4.31
C CYS A 194 -14.46 -14.32 4.29
N ASP A 195 -14.12 -15.10 5.32
CA ASP A 195 -14.68 -16.44 5.49
C ASP A 195 -14.80 -16.78 6.98
N SER A 196 -15.98 -17.19 7.43
CA SER A 196 -16.27 -17.49 8.83
C SER A 196 -15.47 -18.67 9.41
N ARG A 197 -14.82 -19.46 8.56
CA ARG A 197 -13.95 -20.58 8.97
C ARG A 197 -12.56 -20.12 9.43
N LEU A 198 -12.21 -18.85 9.24
CA LEU A 198 -11.04 -18.10 9.73
C LEU A 198 -9.67 -18.60 9.26
N PHE A 199 -9.42 -19.89 9.15
CA PHE A 199 -8.08 -20.45 8.96
C PHE A 199 -7.78 -20.80 7.52
N ASN A 200 -6.55 -20.56 7.08
CA ASN A 200 -6.08 -20.81 5.73
C ASN A 200 -6.18 -22.27 5.24
N ASP A 201 -6.27 -23.22 6.16
CA ASP A 201 -6.48 -24.65 5.87
C ASP A 201 -7.96 -25.06 5.80
N ARG A 202 -8.87 -24.12 6.11
CA ARG A 202 -10.32 -24.38 6.13
C ARG A 202 -11.10 -23.53 5.13
N VAL A 203 -10.62 -22.35 4.79
CA VAL A 203 -11.24 -21.47 3.80
C VAL A 203 -10.98 -21.98 2.38
N GLY A 204 -11.68 -21.41 1.39
CA GLY A 204 -11.42 -21.69 -0.02
C GLY A 204 -10.07 -21.13 -0.49
N ASP A 205 -9.82 -21.25 -1.79
CA ASP A 205 -8.64 -20.66 -2.39
C ASP A 205 -8.73 -19.12 -2.34
N PHE A 206 -7.80 -18.50 -1.63
CA PHE A 206 -7.70 -17.05 -1.48
C PHE A 206 -6.42 -16.48 -2.11
N ARG A 207 -5.68 -17.31 -2.87
CA ARG A 207 -4.39 -16.89 -3.45
C ARG A 207 -4.51 -15.62 -4.28
N PHE A 208 -5.54 -15.54 -5.14
CA PHE A 208 -5.78 -14.33 -5.92
C PHE A 208 -5.95 -13.09 -5.03
N SER A 209 -6.77 -13.17 -3.96
CA SER A 209 -6.96 -12.04 -3.04
C SER A 209 -5.67 -11.67 -2.30
N PHE A 210 -4.84 -12.67 -1.98
CA PHE A 210 -3.55 -12.47 -1.31
C PHE A 210 -2.54 -11.77 -2.22
N ASP A 211 -2.37 -12.25 -3.46
CA ASP A 211 -1.47 -11.65 -4.44
C ASP A 211 -1.96 -10.26 -4.87
N TYR A 212 -3.28 -10.07 -5.01
CA TYR A 212 -3.88 -8.79 -5.32
C TYR A 212 -3.66 -7.75 -4.20
N TYR A 213 -3.80 -8.15 -2.93
CA TYR A 213 -3.51 -7.30 -1.78
C TYR A 213 -2.04 -6.88 -1.77
N TYR A 214 -1.13 -7.84 -1.95
CA TYR A 214 0.28 -7.54 -2.06
C TYR A 214 0.57 -6.53 -3.18
N ALA A 215 0.04 -6.76 -4.37
CA ALA A 215 0.27 -5.93 -5.55
C ALA A 215 -0.19 -4.47 -5.38
N HIS A 216 -1.22 -4.22 -4.56
CA HIS A 216 -1.79 -2.89 -4.41
C HIS A 216 -1.37 -2.18 -3.12
N ILE A 217 -1.07 -2.91 -2.06
CA ILE A 217 -0.76 -2.36 -0.73
C ILE A 217 0.74 -2.44 -0.41
N MET A 218 1.38 -3.59 -0.66
CA MET A 218 2.76 -3.85 -0.22
C MET A 218 3.81 -3.57 -1.30
N ARG A 219 3.45 -3.74 -2.57
CA ARG A 219 4.36 -3.61 -3.72
C ARG A 219 5.13 -2.27 -3.76
N PRO A 220 4.55 -1.09 -3.44
CA PRO A 220 5.29 0.18 -3.43
C PRO A 220 6.45 0.18 -2.42
N PHE A 221 6.42 -0.73 -1.46
CA PHE A 221 7.31 -0.79 -0.31
C PHE A 221 8.21 -2.04 -0.30
N LYS A 222 8.49 -2.66 -1.44
CA LYS A 222 9.31 -3.89 -1.57
C LYS A 222 10.59 -3.88 -0.72
N ALA A 223 11.33 -2.78 -0.69
CA ALA A 223 12.54 -2.66 0.12
C ALA A 223 12.26 -2.77 1.63
N HIS A 224 11.12 -2.22 2.08
CA HIS A 224 10.67 -2.33 3.47
C HIS A 224 10.18 -3.75 3.77
N VAL A 225 9.50 -4.41 2.82
CA VAL A 225 9.12 -5.83 2.95
C VAL A 225 10.37 -6.69 3.16
N ILE A 226 11.40 -6.55 2.33
CA ILE A 226 12.66 -7.31 2.50
C ILE A 226 13.30 -7.04 3.87
N THR A 227 13.24 -5.80 4.35
CA THR A 227 13.77 -5.46 5.67
C THR A 227 12.96 -6.11 6.80
N ALA A 228 11.64 -6.11 6.71
CA ALA A 228 10.76 -6.76 7.67
C ALA A 228 10.95 -8.29 7.67
N LEU A 229 11.09 -8.91 6.49
CA LEU A 229 11.33 -10.34 6.37
C LEU A 229 12.63 -10.78 7.07
N LYS A 230 13.69 -9.95 7.08
CA LYS A 230 14.92 -10.24 7.85
C LYS A 230 14.68 -10.33 9.36
N LEU A 231 13.69 -9.62 9.89
CA LEU A 231 13.31 -9.70 11.32
C LEU A 231 12.40 -10.91 11.58
N ILE A 232 11.57 -11.30 10.62
CA ILE A 232 10.54 -12.34 10.77
C ILE A 232 11.12 -13.75 10.52
N GLU A 233 12.00 -13.92 9.56
CA GLU A 233 12.55 -15.23 9.16
C GLU A 233 13.24 -16.01 10.29
N PRO A 234 13.99 -15.38 11.21
CA PRO A 234 14.61 -16.10 12.32
C PRO A 234 13.63 -16.62 13.36
N LEU A 235 12.37 -16.11 13.39
CA LEU A 235 11.40 -16.46 14.39
C LEU A 235 10.84 -17.87 14.18
N ARG A 236 10.48 -18.55 15.28
CA ARG A 236 9.64 -19.73 15.19
C ARG A 236 8.21 -19.29 14.85
N LEU A 237 7.70 -19.67 13.70
CA LEU A 237 6.35 -19.32 13.24
C LEU A 237 5.47 -20.57 13.26
N ASN A 238 4.60 -20.66 14.28
CA ASN A 238 3.52 -21.64 14.35
C ASN A 238 2.23 -21.09 13.73
N LEU A 239 2.06 -19.76 13.80
CA LEU A 239 0.89 -19.06 13.28
C LEU A 239 1.24 -17.63 12.92
N ILE A 240 0.71 -17.13 11.79
CA ILE A 240 0.68 -15.72 11.46
C ILE A 240 -0.76 -15.25 11.56
N ALA A 241 -0.97 -14.18 12.31
CA ALA A 241 -2.25 -13.57 12.66
C ALA A 241 -2.34 -12.15 12.06
N PRO A 242 -2.71 -12.03 10.75
CA PRO A 242 -2.82 -10.73 10.08
C PRO A 242 -4.09 -9.98 10.50
N THR A 243 -4.14 -8.68 10.22
CA THR A 243 -5.31 -7.83 10.48
C THR A 243 -6.45 -8.03 9.47
N HIS A 244 -6.15 -8.60 8.30
CA HIS A 244 -7.15 -8.92 7.27
C HIS A 244 -7.01 -10.33 6.75
N GLY A 245 -8.15 -10.96 6.44
CA GLY A 245 -8.23 -12.25 5.79
C GLY A 245 -7.95 -13.45 6.71
N PRO A 246 -7.63 -14.62 6.14
CA PRO A 246 -7.44 -15.84 6.90
C PRO A 246 -6.23 -15.82 7.82
N ILE A 247 -6.38 -16.45 9.00
CA ILE A 247 -5.29 -16.72 9.93
C ILE A 247 -4.46 -17.88 9.38
N LEU A 248 -3.13 -17.69 9.27
CA LEU A 248 -2.23 -18.57 8.55
C LEU A 248 -1.53 -19.53 9.51
N ARG A 249 -2.12 -20.71 9.73
CA ARG A 249 -1.58 -21.77 10.62
C ARG A 249 -1.01 -22.97 9.84
N ASP A 250 -1.56 -23.28 8.65
CA ASP A 250 -0.97 -24.31 7.81
C ASP A 250 0.22 -23.73 7.04
N ARG A 251 1.41 -24.25 7.34
CA ARG A 251 2.68 -23.87 6.71
C ARG A 251 2.89 -22.35 6.61
N PRO A 252 2.87 -21.61 7.74
CA PRO A 252 2.95 -20.14 7.73
C PRO A 252 4.21 -19.61 7.02
N ARG A 253 5.33 -20.36 7.07
CA ARG A 253 6.57 -19.97 6.40
C ARG A 253 6.44 -19.87 4.87
N ARG A 254 5.50 -20.55 4.23
CA ARG A 254 5.28 -20.44 2.79
C ARG A 254 4.87 -19.02 2.38
N TYR A 255 4.15 -18.30 3.24
CA TYR A 255 3.74 -16.92 2.98
C TYR A 255 4.91 -15.95 3.12
N VAL A 256 5.83 -16.22 4.05
CA VAL A 256 7.10 -15.47 4.20
C VAL A 256 7.95 -15.65 2.93
N THR A 257 8.11 -16.89 2.45
CA THR A 257 8.81 -17.17 1.20
C THR A 257 8.16 -16.49 0.00
N HIS A 258 6.83 -16.57 -0.10
CA HIS A 258 6.08 -15.96 -1.20
C HIS A 258 6.21 -14.43 -1.22
N TYR A 259 6.12 -13.74 -0.06
CA TYR A 259 6.40 -12.31 0.04
C TYR A 259 7.82 -11.96 -0.39
N ARG A 260 8.81 -12.81 -0.08
CA ARG A 260 10.18 -12.64 -0.55
C ARG A 260 10.26 -12.74 -2.07
N GLU A 261 9.66 -13.76 -2.66
CA GLU A 261 9.59 -13.94 -4.11
C GLU A 261 8.97 -12.71 -4.80
N LEU A 262 7.80 -12.27 -4.34
CA LEU A 262 7.12 -11.07 -4.86
C LEU A 262 7.94 -9.78 -4.72
N SER A 263 8.84 -9.72 -3.72
CA SER A 263 9.64 -8.52 -3.45
C SER A 263 10.99 -8.52 -4.15
N THR A 264 11.51 -9.68 -4.57
CA THR A 264 12.87 -9.82 -5.14
C THR A 264 12.89 -9.98 -6.65
N SER A 265 11.78 -10.40 -7.28
CA SER A 265 11.74 -10.73 -8.70
C SER A 265 12.20 -9.60 -9.64
N SER A 266 11.98 -8.34 -9.26
CA SER A 266 12.42 -7.18 -10.05
C SER A 266 13.84 -6.68 -9.70
N LEU A 267 14.38 -7.01 -8.53
CA LEU A 267 15.72 -6.59 -8.10
C LEU A 267 16.84 -7.52 -8.64
N ALA A 268 16.57 -8.83 -8.67
CA ALA A 268 17.57 -9.81 -9.11
C ALA A 268 17.87 -9.73 -10.61
N GLU A 269 16.88 -9.36 -11.42
CA GLU A 269 17.06 -9.18 -12.87
C GLU A 269 17.81 -7.87 -13.21
N ARG A 270 17.80 -6.86 -12.32
CA ARG A 270 18.55 -5.61 -12.50
C ARG A 270 20.05 -5.72 -12.27
N ILE A 271 20.50 -6.67 -11.47
CA ILE A 271 21.93 -6.82 -11.10
C ILE A 271 22.78 -7.42 -12.27
N GLY A 272 22.20 -7.69 -13.42
CA GLY A 272 22.89 -8.24 -14.58
C GLY A 272 22.69 -7.49 -15.90
N ASN A 273 21.87 -6.46 -15.93
CA ASN A 273 21.54 -5.75 -17.17
C ASN A 273 22.25 -4.39 -17.18
N GLU A 274 23.29 -4.24 -18.00
CA GLU A 274 24.00 -2.98 -18.23
C GLU A 274 23.19 -2.00 -19.10
N GLU A 275 22.05 -2.44 -19.64
CA GLU A 275 21.20 -1.69 -20.56
C GLU A 275 20.06 -0.99 -19.80
N LEU A 276 20.02 0.35 -19.91
CA LEU A 276 18.95 1.18 -19.34
C LEU A 276 17.68 1.07 -20.18
N SER A 277 16.51 1.09 -19.55
CA SER A 277 15.21 0.92 -20.21
C SER A 277 14.38 2.20 -20.17
N LEU A 278 13.87 2.62 -21.35
CA LEU A 278 12.97 3.75 -21.53
C LEU A 278 11.67 3.25 -22.16
N CYS A 279 10.55 3.41 -21.45
CA CYS A 279 9.23 3.05 -21.96
C CYS A 279 8.43 4.30 -22.35
N ILE A 280 7.89 4.30 -23.57
CA ILE A 280 7.05 5.36 -24.13
C ILE A 280 5.62 4.84 -24.21
N PHE A 281 4.70 5.46 -23.49
CA PHE A 281 3.27 5.15 -23.53
C PHE A 281 2.54 6.31 -24.19
N TYR A 282 1.81 6.06 -25.26
CA TYR A 282 1.12 7.14 -25.96
C TYR A 282 -0.31 6.78 -26.36
N MET A 283 -1.10 7.81 -26.59
CA MET A 283 -2.40 7.73 -27.25
C MET A 283 -2.42 8.71 -28.40
N SER A 284 -3.00 8.31 -29.53
CA SER A 284 -3.10 9.17 -30.71
C SER A 284 -4.49 9.09 -31.33
N ALA A 285 -5.15 10.26 -31.51
CA ALA A 285 -6.48 10.32 -32.11
C ALA A 285 -6.44 10.34 -33.64
N TYR A 286 -5.48 11.09 -34.24
CA TYR A 286 -5.39 11.33 -35.65
C TYR A 286 -3.97 11.09 -36.21
N GLY A 287 -3.15 10.32 -35.54
CA GLY A 287 -1.80 9.96 -35.97
C GLY A 287 -0.69 10.96 -35.57
N SER A 288 -1.01 12.20 -35.20
CA SER A 288 0.01 13.22 -34.91
C SER A 288 0.88 12.83 -33.69
N THR A 289 0.26 12.48 -32.58
CA THR A 289 1.00 12.04 -31.38
C THR A 289 1.75 10.72 -31.63
N ALA A 290 1.22 9.81 -32.48
CA ALA A 290 1.92 8.58 -32.87
C ALA A 290 3.23 8.89 -33.61
N ARG A 291 3.20 9.79 -34.60
CA ARG A 291 4.41 10.23 -35.33
C ARG A 291 5.44 10.88 -34.41
N MET A 292 4.98 11.68 -33.43
CA MET A 292 5.86 12.22 -32.38
C MET A 292 6.49 11.10 -31.56
N ALA A 293 5.70 10.10 -31.14
CA ALA A 293 6.16 8.97 -30.34
C ALA A 293 7.25 8.15 -31.06
N GLU A 294 7.04 7.86 -32.34
CA GLU A 294 8.02 7.18 -33.20
C GLU A 294 9.31 7.99 -33.36
N ALA A 295 9.21 9.32 -33.49
CA ALA A 295 10.38 10.18 -33.58
C ALA A 295 11.14 10.29 -32.24
N VAL A 296 10.44 10.38 -31.10
CA VAL A 296 11.04 10.34 -29.77
C VAL A 296 11.75 8.99 -29.53
N GLN A 297 11.12 7.87 -29.93
CA GLN A 297 11.74 6.56 -29.88
C GLN A 297 13.04 6.53 -30.68
N ALA A 298 12.99 6.93 -31.96
CA ALA A 298 14.16 6.93 -32.84
C ALA A 298 15.32 7.77 -32.29
N GLY A 299 15.01 8.91 -31.67
CA GLY A 299 16.01 9.75 -31.01
C GLY A 299 16.65 9.09 -29.80
N ALA A 300 15.84 8.45 -28.96
CA ALA A 300 16.34 7.78 -27.75
C ALA A 300 17.13 6.49 -28.08
N GLU A 301 16.74 5.74 -29.11
CA GLU A 301 17.46 4.55 -29.60
C GLU A 301 18.82 4.89 -30.23
N ALA A 302 19.05 6.12 -30.62
CA ALA A 302 20.35 6.56 -31.13
C ALA A 302 21.44 6.55 -30.06
N GLU A 303 21.06 6.53 -28.77
CA GLU A 303 22.00 6.49 -27.65
C GLU A 303 22.34 5.04 -27.26
N PRO A 304 23.62 4.60 -27.38
CA PRO A 304 24.01 3.25 -27.03
C PRO A 304 23.73 2.90 -25.54
N GLY A 305 23.28 1.66 -25.29
CA GLY A 305 22.99 1.18 -23.94
C GLY A 305 21.64 1.62 -23.38
N VAL A 306 20.76 2.18 -24.23
CA VAL A 306 19.38 2.49 -23.88
C VAL A 306 18.43 1.68 -24.76
N ARG A 307 17.65 0.79 -24.11
CA ARG A 307 16.59 0.04 -24.79
C ARG A 307 15.29 0.83 -24.70
N VAL A 308 14.67 1.10 -25.83
CA VAL A 308 13.41 1.84 -25.92
C VAL A 308 12.25 0.91 -26.28
N SER A 309 11.13 1.05 -25.60
CA SER A 309 9.90 0.31 -25.91
C SER A 309 8.74 1.29 -26.08
N LEU A 310 7.95 1.10 -27.14
CA LEU A 310 6.85 1.97 -27.52
C LEU A 310 5.50 1.23 -27.37
N TYR A 311 4.55 1.82 -26.65
CA TYR A 311 3.25 1.23 -26.35
C TYR A 311 2.10 2.18 -26.69
N ASP A 312 1.22 1.74 -27.57
CA ASP A 312 -0.04 2.43 -27.87
C ASP A 312 -1.09 2.01 -26.81
N LEU A 313 -1.71 3.00 -26.17
CA LEU A 313 -2.74 2.80 -25.15
C LEU A 313 -4.15 2.61 -25.74
N ALA A 314 -4.29 2.61 -27.06
CA ALA A 314 -5.58 2.43 -27.73
C ALA A 314 -6.14 1.03 -27.48
N GLY A 315 -7.26 0.95 -26.74
CA GLY A 315 -7.99 -0.30 -26.52
C GLY A 315 -7.32 -1.31 -25.58
N GLY A 316 -6.26 -0.92 -24.86
CA GLY A 316 -5.52 -1.77 -23.93
C GLY A 316 -5.99 -1.70 -22.49
N GLU A 317 -5.86 -2.83 -21.76
CA GLU A 317 -5.89 -2.85 -20.31
C GLU A 317 -4.58 -2.25 -19.78
N THR A 318 -4.67 -1.45 -18.70
CA THR A 318 -3.48 -0.78 -18.12
C THR A 318 -2.65 -1.69 -17.22
N THR A 319 -3.23 -2.79 -16.72
CA THR A 319 -2.59 -3.69 -15.75
C THR A 319 -1.23 -4.26 -16.23
N PRO A 320 -1.07 -4.72 -17.49
CA PRO A 320 0.22 -5.24 -17.94
C PRO A 320 1.32 -4.15 -18.00
N PHE A 321 0.94 -2.89 -18.17
CA PHE A 321 1.89 -1.78 -18.25
C PHE A 321 2.47 -1.37 -16.90
N VAL A 322 1.76 -1.64 -15.78
CA VAL A 322 2.24 -1.33 -14.44
C VAL A 322 3.54 -2.09 -14.12
N ASP A 323 3.65 -3.35 -14.54
CA ASP A 323 4.84 -4.16 -14.36
C ASP A 323 6.02 -3.62 -15.18
N LEU A 324 5.78 -3.27 -16.43
CA LEU A 324 6.79 -2.66 -17.31
C LEU A 324 7.29 -1.32 -16.75
N ILE A 325 6.38 -0.51 -16.22
CA ILE A 325 6.72 0.78 -15.59
C ILE A 325 7.54 0.60 -14.32
N GLU A 326 7.24 -0.44 -13.51
CA GLU A 326 8.05 -0.73 -12.33
C GLU A 326 9.49 -1.09 -12.70
N GLU A 327 9.68 -1.79 -13.81
CA GLU A 327 10.99 -2.23 -14.30
C GLU A 327 11.74 -1.13 -15.08
N ALA A 328 11.03 -0.22 -15.74
CA ALA A 328 11.65 0.84 -16.54
C ALA A 328 12.46 1.83 -15.70
N ASP A 329 13.56 2.33 -16.25
CA ASP A 329 14.38 3.41 -15.68
C ASP A 329 13.85 4.80 -16.03
N ALA A 330 13.23 4.93 -17.20
CA ALA A 330 12.55 6.14 -17.67
C ALA A 330 11.17 5.83 -18.23
N ILE A 331 10.23 6.76 -18.04
CA ILE A 331 8.84 6.65 -18.46
C ILE A 331 8.43 7.93 -19.19
N VAL A 332 7.95 7.80 -20.40
CA VAL A 332 7.52 8.93 -21.23
C VAL A 332 6.06 8.76 -21.61
N PHE A 333 5.27 9.83 -21.47
CA PHE A 333 3.86 9.82 -21.84
C PHE A 333 3.59 10.75 -23.02
N GLY A 334 2.90 10.22 -24.04
CA GLY A 334 2.41 10.96 -25.19
C GLY A 334 0.88 11.10 -25.18
N SER A 335 0.34 12.32 -25.22
CA SER A 335 -1.10 12.57 -25.28
C SER A 335 -1.46 13.70 -26.22
N PRO A 336 -2.51 13.57 -27.06
CA PRO A 336 -3.15 14.76 -27.62
C PRO A 336 -3.84 15.55 -26.50
N THR A 337 -3.96 16.88 -26.69
CA THR A 337 -4.83 17.70 -25.84
C THR A 337 -6.22 17.72 -26.45
N ILE A 338 -7.21 17.20 -25.73
CA ILE A 338 -8.62 17.22 -26.10
C ILE A 338 -9.41 17.84 -24.95
N ASN A 339 -10.22 18.87 -25.26
CA ASN A 339 -10.99 19.64 -24.26
C ASN A 339 -10.13 20.24 -23.13
N GLY A 340 -8.89 20.65 -23.45
CA GLY A 340 -7.98 21.25 -22.47
C GLY A 340 -7.32 20.23 -21.53
N ASP A 341 -7.39 18.93 -21.82
CA ASP A 341 -6.92 17.86 -20.95
C ASP A 341 -6.18 16.77 -21.74
N ALA A 342 -5.41 15.94 -21.01
CA ALA A 342 -4.90 14.69 -21.53
C ALA A 342 -6.06 13.68 -21.66
N VAL A 343 -5.89 12.72 -22.56
CA VAL A 343 -6.95 11.74 -22.84
C VAL A 343 -7.01 10.64 -21.77
N LYS A 344 -8.23 10.14 -21.57
CA LYS A 344 -8.53 9.16 -20.49
C LYS A 344 -7.58 7.96 -20.41
N PRO A 345 -7.16 7.27 -21.50
CA PRO A 345 -6.24 6.14 -21.37
C PRO A 345 -4.90 6.51 -20.70
N VAL A 346 -4.39 7.71 -20.93
CA VAL A 346 -3.16 8.22 -20.28
C VAL A 346 -3.41 8.47 -18.80
N TRP A 347 -4.55 9.06 -18.44
CA TRP A 347 -4.93 9.26 -17.05
C TRP A 347 -5.18 7.95 -16.31
N ASP A 348 -5.82 6.96 -16.94
CA ASP A 348 -6.06 5.64 -16.34
C ASP A 348 -4.73 4.97 -15.97
N LEU A 349 -3.74 5.00 -16.87
CA LEU A 349 -2.41 4.47 -16.58
C LEU A 349 -1.70 5.27 -15.48
N LEU A 350 -1.67 6.61 -15.57
CA LEU A 350 -1.06 7.46 -14.53
C LEU A 350 -1.70 7.31 -13.16
N SER A 351 -3.00 7.00 -13.09
CA SER A 351 -3.71 6.76 -11.84
C SER A 351 -3.35 5.41 -11.24
N SER A 352 -3.11 4.38 -12.06
CA SER A 352 -2.69 3.05 -11.62
C SER A 352 -1.26 3.01 -11.06
N LEU A 353 -0.44 4.04 -11.32
CA LEU A 353 0.96 4.09 -10.88
C LEU A 353 1.15 4.37 -9.38
N ALA A 354 0.09 4.66 -8.64
CA ALA A 354 0.16 4.81 -7.18
C ALA A 354 0.61 3.52 -6.46
N VAL A 355 0.48 2.36 -7.12
CA VAL A 355 0.84 1.04 -6.57
C VAL A 355 2.30 0.63 -6.84
N VAL A 356 3.11 1.49 -7.44
CA VAL A 356 4.55 1.23 -7.67
C VAL A 356 5.42 2.37 -7.16
N ASN A 357 6.65 2.04 -6.79
CA ASN A 357 7.61 3.07 -6.37
C ASN A 357 8.28 3.72 -7.60
N LEU A 358 7.92 4.96 -7.88
CA LEU A 358 8.46 5.76 -8.98
C LEU A 358 9.49 6.80 -8.54
N GLN A 359 9.81 6.86 -7.25
CA GLN A 359 10.69 7.88 -6.70
C GLN A 359 12.06 7.87 -7.40
N GLY A 360 12.40 8.99 -8.01
CA GLY A 360 13.67 9.20 -8.68
C GLY A 360 13.77 8.65 -10.11
N LYS A 361 12.76 7.91 -10.62
CA LYS A 361 12.70 7.52 -12.02
C LYS A 361 12.60 8.77 -12.91
N LEU A 362 13.18 8.69 -14.10
CA LEU A 362 13.05 9.77 -15.08
C LEU A 362 11.67 9.74 -15.71
N GLY A 363 11.02 10.91 -15.79
CA GLY A 363 9.73 11.10 -16.44
C GLY A 363 9.78 12.23 -17.47
N ALA A 364 9.02 12.08 -18.55
CA ALA A 364 8.85 13.12 -19.56
C ALA A 364 7.48 13.02 -20.22
N ALA A 365 7.03 14.11 -20.85
CA ALA A 365 5.78 14.13 -21.59
C ALA A 365 5.92 14.84 -22.93
N PHE A 366 5.13 14.42 -23.92
CA PHE A 366 4.98 15.11 -25.19
C PHE A 366 3.54 15.03 -25.69
N GLY A 367 3.15 15.87 -26.64
CA GLY A 367 1.81 15.78 -27.17
C GLY A 367 1.47 16.74 -28.29
N SER A 368 0.45 16.38 -29.06
CA SER A 368 -0.13 17.24 -30.10
C SER A 368 -1.35 17.99 -29.55
N PHE A 369 -1.64 19.16 -30.11
CA PHE A 369 -2.78 19.98 -29.70
C PHE A 369 -3.35 20.79 -30.86
N GLY A 370 -4.63 21.19 -30.74
CA GLY A 370 -5.28 22.06 -31.73
C GLY A 370 -5.13 23.54 -31.40
N TRP A 371 -5.43 23.97 -30.19
CA TRP A 371 -5.47 25.39 -29.80
C TRP A 371 -4.78 25.77 -28.50
N SER A 372 -4.59 24.85 -27.49
CA SER A 372 -4.07 25.23 -26.18
C SER A 372 -2.91 24.37 -25.70
N GLY A 373 -3.02 23.05 -25.55
CA GLY A 373 -1.89 22.16 -25.28
C GLY A 373 -1.56 21.93 -23.81
N GLU A 374 -2.55 21.89 -22.92
CA GLU A 374 -2.43 21.72 -21.48
C GLU A 374 -1.98 20.31 -21.08
N ALA A 375 -2.34 19.28 -21.85
CA ALA A 375 -2.14 17.88 -21.51
C ALA A 375 -0.70 17.56 -21.07
N VAL A 376 0.30 18.08 -21.77
CA VAL A 376 1.71 17.81 -21.48
C VAL A 376 2.10 18.30 -20.08
N ARG A 377 1.74 19.54 -19.76
CA ARG A 377 2.02 20.12 -18.43
C ARG A 377 1.31 19.37 -17.32
N MET A 378 0.04 19.01 -17.54
CA MET A 378 -0.74 18.27 -16.55
C MET A 378 -0.13 16.88 -16.25
N ILE A 379 0.36 16.20 -17.29
CA ILE A 379 1.07 14.92 -17.16
C ILE A 379 2.38 15.12 -16.37
N GLU A 380 3.17 16.14 -16.71
CA GLU A 380 4.41 16.46 -15.98
C GLU A 380 4.15 16.76 -14.49
N ASP A 381 3.12 17.56 -14.18
CA ASP A 381 2.77 17.88 -12.81
C ASP A 381 2.32 16.62 -12.04
N ARG A 382 1.59 15.71 -12.68
CA ARG A 382 1.26 14.41 -12.09
C ARG A 382 2.50 13.55 -11.82
N MET A 383 3.45 13.48 -12.76
CA MET A 383 4.70 12.74 -12.58
C MET A 383 5.54 13.32 -11.45
N ARG A 384 5.65 14.65 -11.32
CA ARG A 384 6.30 15.31 -10.18
C ARG A 384 5.60 14.96 -8.86
N GLY A 385 4.26 14.93 -8.84
CA GLY A 385 3.46 14.49 -7.71
C GLY A 385 3.75 13.04 -7.29
N LEU A 386 4.09 12.17 -8.24
CA LEU A 386 4.54 10.80 -8.03
C LEU A 386 6.04 10.70 -7.66
N LYS A 387 6.72 11.83 -7.42
CA LYS A 387 8.14 11.95 -7.04
C LYS A 387 9.12 11.48 -8.14
N MET A 388 8.69 11.50 -9.39
CA MET A 388 9.58 11.30 -10.52
C MET A 388 10.43 12.54 -10.79
N ARG A 389 11.60 12.35 -11.39
CA ARG A 389 12.41 13.46 -11.92
C ARG A 389 11.91 13.80 -13.32
N VAL A 390 11.54 15.04 -13.55
CA VAL A 390 11.15 15.57 -14.87
C VAL A 390 12.18 16.61 -15.30
N PRO A 391 13.32 16.19 -15.88
CA PRO A 391 14.47 17.07 -16.11
C PRO A 391 14.34 17.93 -17.37
N VAL A 392 13.51 17.51 -18.33
CA VAL A 392 13.34 18.17 -19.61
C VAL A 392 11.90 18.65 -19.73
N ALA A 393 11.72 19.90 -20.22
CA ALA A 393 10.39 20.42 -20.50
C ALA A 393 9.69 19.62 -21.59
N GLY A 394 8.41 19.34 -21.40
CA GLY A 394 7.65 18.53 -22.34
C GLY A 394 7.44 19.19 -23.70
N LEU A 395 7.47 18.37 -24.75
CA LEU A 395 7.37 18.83 -26.13
C LEU A 395 5.90 18.91 -26.57
N ARG A 396 5.53 20.05 -27.15
CA ARG A 396 4.17 20.31 -27.65
C ARG A 396 4.20 20.72 -29.14
N ILE A 397 3.43 20.04 -29.97
CA ILE A 397 3.34 20.32 -31.40
C ILE A 397 1.90 20.60 -31.79
N LYS A 398 1.70 21.65 -32.58
CA LYS A 398 0.36 22.08 -33.03
C LYS A 398 -0.07 21.31 -34.28
N LEU A 399 -1.18 20.58 -34.16
CA LEU A 399 -1.79 19.80 -35.25
C LEU A 399 -0.87 18.72 -35.82
N ILE A 400 -0.48 18.84 -37.08
CA ILE A 400 0.32 17.84 -37.80
C ILE A 400 1.80 18.24 -37.75
N PRO A 401 2.68 17.39 -37.18
CA PRO A 401 4.10 17.70 -37.11
C PRO A 401 4.75 17.83 -38.50
N THR A 402 5.55 18.87 -38.68
CA THR A 402 6.46 19.03 -39.81
C THR A 402 7.70 18.16 -39.65
N ASP A 403 8.55 18.06 -40.68
CA ASP A 403 9.81 17.30 -40.55
C ASP A 403 10.77 17.94 -39.54
N GLU A 404 10.83 19.27 -39.47
CA GLU A 404 11.63 20.00 -38.49
C GLU A 404 11.13 19.75 -37.02
N GLU A 405 9.82 19.71 -36.85
CA GLU A 405 9.21 19.39 -35.53
C GLU A 405 9.42 17.93 -35.16
N LEU A 406 9.48 17.01 -36.13
CA LEU A 406 9.87 15.62 -35.90
C LEU A 406 11.37 15.48 -35.57
N ASP A 407 12.24 16.35 -36.14
CA ASP A 407 13.64 16.44 -35.70
C ASP A 407 13.73 16.90 -34.26
N ALA A 408 12.94 17.89 -33.83
CA ALA A 408 12.86 18.29 -32.43
C ALA A 408 12.34 17.15 -31.52
N CYS A 409 11.46 16.26 -31.99
CA CYS A 409 11.07 15.05 -31.26
C CYS A 409 12.25 14.07 -31.12
N ARG A 410 13.07 13.90 -32.15
CA ARG A 410 14.28 13.07 -32.09
C ARG A 410 15.28 13.64 -31.08
N ASP A 411 15.53 14.94 -31.14
CA ASP A 411 16.42 15.63 -30.19
C ASP A 411 15.91 15.49 -28.74
N PHE A 412 14.60 15.62 -28.54
CA PHE A 412 13.97 15.39 -27.23
C PHE A 412 14.20 13.96 -26.74
N GLY A 413 13.99 12.94 -27.58
CA GLY A 413 14.25 11.53 -27.25
C GLY A 413 15.71 11.27 -26.91
N HIS A 414 16.65 11.79 -27.71
CA HIS A 414 18.08 11.67 -27.47
C HIS A 414 18.49 12.37 -26.15
N GLY A 415 17.96 13.57 -25.88
CA GLY A 415 18.19 14.29 -24.62
C GLY A 415 17.69 13.52 -23.39
N LEU A 416 16.59 12.80 -23.50
CA LEU A 416 16.10 11.92 -22.44
C LEU A 416 17.03 10.72 -22.20
N ALA A 417 17.54 10.10 -23.25
CA ALA A 417 18.48 8.99 -23.15
C ALA A 417 19.81 9.43 -22.49
N LEU A 418 20.34 10.60 -22.85
CA LEU A 418 21.50 11.21 -22.18
C LEU A 418 21.23 11.51 -20.70
N ALA A 419 20.08 12.11 -20.39
CA ALA A 419 19.68 12.39 -19.01
C ALA A 419 19.54 11.09 -18.16
N LEU A 420 19.10 10.00 -18.79
CA LEU A 420 19.00 8.69 -18.17
C LEU A 420 20.39 8.12 -17.83
N ARG A 421 21.39 8.33 -18.66
CA ARG A 421 22.80 7.97 -18.41
C ARG A 421 23.50 8.87 -17.41
N GLY A 422 22.85 9.94 -16.97
CA GLY A 422 23.48 10.95 -16.10
C GLY A 422 24.38 11.91 -16.84
N GLU A 423 24.29 11.95 -18.18
CA GLU A 423 25.04 12.84 -19.06
C GLU A 423 24.13 14.00 -19.49
N GLY A 424 24.62 15.25 -19.46
CA GLY A 424 24.02 16.39 -20.10
C GLY A 424 22.63 16.82 -19.63
N VAL A 425 22.52 17.44 -18.45
CA VAL A 425 21.40 18.33 -18.15
C VAL A 425 21.97 19.70 -17.80
N GLU A 426 22.50 20.44 -18.76
CA GLU A 426 22.46 21.89 -18.69
C GLU A 426 21.00 22.31 -18.97
N ARG A 427 20.47 23.19 -18.13
CA ARG A 427 19.11 23.74 -18.21
C ARG A 427 18.73 24.06 -19.65
N VAL A 428 17.83 23.30 -20.22
CA VAL A 428 17.11 23.76 -21.41
C VAL A 428 16.19 24.89 -20.95
N ILE A 429 16.53 26.09 -21.40
CA ILE A 429 15.80 27.33 -21.20
C ILE A 429 14.34 27.12 -21.56
N GLU A 430 13.44 27.55 -20.67
CA GLU A 430 12.01 27.64 -20.93
C GLU A 430 11.76 28.41 -22.23
N MET A 431 11.43 27.70 -23.29
CA MET A 431 10.82 28.30 -24.49
C MET A 431 9.32 28.43 -24.26
N ALA A 432 8.94 29.15 -23.21
CA ALA A 432 7.54 29.37 -22.84
C ALA A 432 6.99 30.74 -23.30
N ASP A 433 7.77 31.54 -24.03
CA ASP A 433 7.38 32.90 -24.44
C ASP A 433 7.64 33.17 -25.94
N LEU A 434 7.14 32.32 -26.82
CA LEU A 434 6.98 32.66 -28.25
C LEU A 434 5.58 32.24 -28.72
#